data_99c23f4e4e478a2ed0ad112572a110f1
#
_entry.id   99c23f4e4e478a2ed0ad112572a110f1
#
_cell.length_a   1.000
_cell.length_b   1.000
_cell.length_c   1.000
_cell.angle_alpha   90.00
_cell.angle_beta   90.00
_cell.angle_gamma   90.00
#
_symmetry.space_group_name_H-M   'P 1'
#
loop_
_entity.id
_entity.type
_entity.pdbx_description
1 polymer ?
#
loop_
_entity_poly.entity_id
_entity_poly.type
_entity_poly.pdbx_seq_one_letter_code
_entity_poly.pdbx_strand_id
1 'polypeptide(L)'
;AIVTLGMNPSRAETGYGYIQADLTTPSARNKEIFRVDQFKEKPDAETAKKYISMNNFFWNAGIFIWNVSTIVNAFRIYQPGIARIFQQLFDVLGTPEEQLYIDKMYPECESISVDYAIMEKAEEIFVCPADFGWSDLGTWGALYLQTQHDLYGNAIIGKNIQMYDSKNCIIHATETKKVVVQGLDGYIIAEEDGMLLICKLSEEL
;
A
#
# COMPACT_ATOMS: atom_id res chain seq x y z
N ALA A 1 -7.35 16.04 14.03
CA ALA A 1 -6.12 15.25 13.79
C ALA A 1 -6.41 14.07 12.86
N ILE A 2 -5.41 13.66 12.09
CA ILE A 2 -5.38 12.44 11.28
C ILE A 2 -4.46 11.46 12.00
N VAL A 3 -4.86 10.20 12.08
CA VAL A 3 -4.00 9.11 12.61
C VAL A 3 -3.75 8.10 11.49
N THR A 4 -2.51 7.66 11.34
CA THR A 4 -2.14 6.58 10.43
C THR A 4 -1.51 5.41 11.19
N LEU A 5 -1.58 4.20 10.62
CA LEU A 5 -0.85 3.06 11.14
C LEU A 5 0.55 3.01 10.52
N GLY A 6 1.56 2.87 11.38
CA GLY A 6 2.95 2.73 10.98
C GLY A 6 3.50 1.36 11.32
N MET A 7 3.96 0.62 10.29
CA MET A 7 4.54 -0.70 10.47
C MET A 7 6.04 -0.63 10.69
N ASN A 8 6.57 -1.44 11.58
CA ASN A 8 8.01 -1.53 11.79
C ASN A 8 8.69 -2.05 10.51
N PRO A 9 9.65 -1.29 9.92
CA PRO A 9 10.32 -1.71 8.71
C PRO A 9 11.30 -2.86 9.01
N SER A 10 11.18 -3.96 8.27
CA SER A 10 12.07 -5.11 8.37
C SER A 10 13.17 -5.12 7.29
N ARG A 11 13.03 -4.31 6.25
CA ARG A 11 13.95 -4.18 5.11
C ARG A 11 13.88 -2.79 4.48
N ALA A 12 14.86 -2.43 3.65
CA ALA A 12 14.86 -1.16 2.90
C ALA A 12 13.95 -1.28 1.68
N GLU A 13 12.66 -1.05 1.88
CA GLU A 13 11.63 -1.14 0.84
C GLU A 13 11.48 0.20 0.13
N THR A 14 11.52 0.21 -1.20
CA THR A 14 11.39 1.44 -2.01
C THR A 14 9.98 1.63 -2.58
N GLY A 15 9.15 0.59 -2.51
CA GLY A 15 7.75 0.62 -2.94
C GLY A 15 6.79 1.23 -1.93
N TYR A 16 7.24 1.45 -0.68
CA TYR A 16 6.40 1.93 0.43
C TYR A 16 6.68 3.38 0.78
N GLY A 17 5.67 4.03 1.34
CA GLY A 17 5.85 5.29 2.06
C GLY A 17 6.48 5.08 3.43
N TYR A 18 7.20 6.08 3.91
CA TYR A 18 7.84 6.11 5.23
C TYR A 18 7.32 7.29 6.06
N ILE A 19 7.09 7.02 7.33
CA ILE A 19 6.59 7.97 8.32
C ILE A 19 7.65 8.14 9.39
N GLN A 20 8.19 9.34 9.54
CA GLN A 20 9.06 9.67 10.67
C GLN A 20 8.22 10.12 11.86
N ALA A 21 8.40 9.48 13.00
CA ALA A 21 7.72 9.81 14.23
C ALA A 21 8.63 10.59 15.21
N ASP A 22 8.10 11.59 15.86
CA ASP A 22 8.70 12.16 17.06
C ASP A 22 8.37 11.26 18.26
N LEU A 23 9.25 10.31 18.54
CA LEU A 23 9.08 9.37 19.67
C LEU A 23 9.22 10.03 21.05
N THR A 24 9.66 11.30 21.11
CA THR A 24 9.82 12.05 22.36
C THR A 24 8.54 12.77 22.77
N THR A 25 7.63 12.99 21.82
CA THR A 25 6.37 13.73 22.03
C THR A 25 5.15 12.85 21.74
N PRO A 26 4.78 11.93 22.64
CA PRO A 26 3.58 11.13 22.49
C PRO A 26 2.32 12.00 22.57
N SER A 27 1.25 11.53 21.96
CA SER A 27 -0.06 12.18 22.04
C SER A 27 -0.52 12.31 23.49
N ALA A 28 -1.12 13.45 23.83
CA ALA A 28 -1.67 13.70 25.18
C ALA A 28 -2.78 12.71 25.59
N ARG A 29 -3.45 12.06 24.63
CA ARG A 29 -4.57 11.12 24.88
C ARG A 29 -4.11 9.66 24.90
N ASN A 30 -3.06 9.31 24.17
CA ASN A 30 -2.54 7.96 24.12
C ASN A 30 -1.01 8.02 23.92
N LYS A 31 -0.25 7.44 24.86
CA LYS A 31 1.20 7.47 24.84
C LYS A 31 1.84 6.54 23.80
N GLU A 32 1.05 5.70 23.15
CA GLU A 32 1.49 4.81 22.06
C GLU A 32 1.28 5.46 20.68
N ILE A 33 0.75 6.67 20.61
CA ILE A 33 0.54 7.43 19.38
C ILE A 33 1.49 8.63 19.40
N PHE A 34 2.26 8.80 18.33
CA PHE A 34 3.29 9.83 18.22
C PHE A 34 2.96 10.82 17.11
N ARG A 35 3.41 12.06 17.27
CA ARG A 35 3.32 13.05 16.21
C ARG A 35 4.20 12.64 15.03
N VAL A 36 3.72 12.88 13.82
CA VAL A 36 4.50 12.68 12.59
C VAL A 36 5.31 13.94 12.32
N ASP A 37 6.63 13.78 12.19
CA ASP A 37 7.54 14.85 11.80
C ASP A 37 7.63 14.98 10.28
N GLN A 38 7.64 13.83 9.59
CA GLN A 38 7.79 13.78 8.15
C GLN A 38 7.06 12.55 7.57
N PHE A 39 6.43 12.77 6.42
CA PHE A 39 5.88 11.73 5.57
C PHE A 39 6.64 11.74 4.24
N LYS A 40 7.12 10.58 3.80
CA LYS A 40 7.87 10.42 2.54
C LYS A 40 7.40 9.21 1.77
N GLU A 41 6.90 9.45 0.60
CA GLU A 41 6.42 8.40 -0.30
C GLU A 41 7.57 7.89 -1.18
N LYS A 42 7.75 6.58 -1.22
CA LYS A 42 8.63 5.84 -2.13
C LYS A 42 10.06 6.41 -2.25
N PRO A 43 10.87 6.36 -1.19
CA PRO A 43 12.24 6.85 -1.23
C PRO A 43 13.13 5.95 -2.10
N ASP A 44 14.30 6.47 -2.52
CA ASP A 44 15.32 5.63 -3.12
C ASP A 44 15.95 4.63 -2.12
N ALA A 45 16.67 3.63 -2.63
CA ALA A 45 17.21 2.55 -1.82
C ALA A 45 18.24 3.01 -0.77
N GLU A 46 19.00 4.07 -1.04
CA GLU A 46 19.97 4.63 -0.08
C GLU A 46 19.23 5.35 1.05
N THR A 47 18.24 6.14 0.72
CA THR A 47 17.39 6.84 1.66
C THR A 47 16.59 5.85 2.53
N ALA A 48 16.01 4.80 1.94
CA ALA A 48 15.30 3.75 2.68
C ALA A 48 16.21 3.05 3.72
N LYS A 49 17.46 2.75 3.36
CA LYS A 49 18.45 2.20 4.31
C LYS A 49 18.76 3.14 5.47
N LYS A 50 18.85 4.45 5.19
CA LYS A 50 19.06 5.48 6.24
C LYS A 50 17.86 5.50 7.19
N TYR A 51 16.65 5.50 6.68
CA TYR A 51 15.41 5.52 7.49
C TYR A 51 15.35 4.35 8.47
N ILE A 52 15.65 3.13 8.01
CA ILE A 52 15.66 1.95 8.90
C ILE A 52 16.69 2.12 10.03
N SER A 53 17.88 2.68 9.75
CA SER A 53 18.93 2.85 10.75
C SER A 53 18.58 3.85 11.86
N MET A 54 17.61 4.73 11.62
CA MET A 54 17.23 5.79 12.57
C MET A 54 16.23 5.32 13.65
N ASN A 55 15.61 4.13 13.49
CA ASN A 55 14.66 3.51 14.44
C ASN A 55 13.43 4.36 14.83
N ASN A 56 13.15 5.43 14.11
CA ASN A 56 11.95 6.27 14.30
C ASN A 56 11.14 6.43 13.00
N PHE A 57 11.46 5.62 11.99
CA PHE A 57 10.70 5.53 10.76
C PHE A 57 9.85 4.27 10.73
N PHE A 58 8.64 4.40 10.25
CA PHE A 58 7.67 3.32 10.06
C PHE A 58 7.24 3.28 8.61
N TRP A 59 6.91 2.10 8.09
CA TRP A 59 6.22 2.01 6.80
C TRP A 59 4.80 2.54 6.90
N ASN A 60 4.38 3.30 5.92
CA ASN A 60 2.99 3.70 5.77
C ASN A 60 2.13 2.51 5.34
N ALA A 61 1.23 2.08 6.21
CA ALA A 61 0.30 0.99 5.88
C ALA A 61 -0.84 1.41 4.93
N GLY A 62 -0.94 2.72 4.61
CA GLY A 62 -2.05 3.24 3.81
C GLY A 62 -3.40 3.21 4.56
N ILE A 63 -3.38 3.04 5.87
CA ILE A 63 -4.57 2.99 6.73
C ILE A 63 -4.65 4.28 7.52
N PHE A 64 -5.64 5.12 7.17
CA PHE A 64 -5.84 6.43 7.79
C PHE A 64 -7.14 6.47 8.57
N ILE A 65 -7.10 7.08 9.74
CA ILE A 65 -8.23 7.22 10.66
C ILE A 65 -8.43 8.71 10.92
N TRP A 66 -9.60 9.21 10.56
CA TRP A 66 -9.99 10.62 10.75
C TRP A 66 -11.49 10.73 11.00
N ASN A 67 -11.94 11.85 11.52
CA ASN A 67 -13.35 12.18 11.44
C ASN A 67 -13.67 12.96 10.15
N VAL A 68 -14.93 12.94 9.74
CA VAL A 68 -15.38 13.54 8.48
C VAL A 68 -15.02 15.03 8.42
N SER A 69 -15.17 15.79 9.48
CA SER A 69 -14.85 17.22 9.47
C SER A 69 -13.36 17.47 9.28
N THR A 70 -12.49 16.63 9.85
CA THR A 70 -11.03 16.76 9.67
C THR A 70 -10.63 16.56 8.22
N ILE A 71 -11.09 15.47 7.58
CA ILE A 71 -10.70 15.19 6.20
C ILE A 71 -11.30 16.20 5.21
N VAL A 72 -12.56 16.61 5.39
CA VAL A 72 -13.17 17.65 4.56
C VAL A 72 -12.42 18.96 4.66
N ASN A 73 -12.00 19.36 5.87
CA ASN A 73 -11.19 20.56 6.05
C ASN A 73 -9.80 20.42 5.43
N ALA A 74 -9.17 19.25 5.53
CA ALA A 74 -7.88 18.99 4.88
C ALA A 74 -7.98 19.14 3.36
N PHE A 75 -9.02 18.59 2.72
CA PHE A 75 -9.24 18.79 1.29
C PHE A 75 -9.47 20.27 0.93
N ARG A 76 -10.21 21.02 1.74
CA ARG A 76 -10.42 22.45 1.51
C ARG A 76 -9.13 23.26 1.56
N ILE A 77 -8.21 22.91 2.45
CA ILE A 77 -6.94 23.61 2.64
C ILE A 77 -5.91 23.18 1.59
N TYR A 78 -5.70 21.88 1.43
CA TYR A 78 -4.59 21.33 0.65
C TYR A 78 -4.95 20.95 -0.78
N GLN A 79 -6.26 20.73 -1.05
CA GLN A 79 -6.81 20.36 -2.37
C GLN A 79 -8.10 21.13 -2.70
N PRO A 80 -8.05 22.47 -2.75
CA PRO A 80 -9.25 23.28 -2.94
C PRO A 80 -9.95 23.02 -4.29
N GLY A 81 -9.22 22.55 -5.31
CA GLY A 81 -9.79 22.15 -6.59
C GLY A 81 -10.76 20.98 -6.45
N ILE A 82 -10.27 19.89 -5.85
CA ILE A 82 -11.06 18.68 -5.58
C ILE A 82 -12.23 19.03 -4.63
N ALA A 83 -11.95 19.75 -3.54
CA ALA A 83 -12.97 20.15 -2.58
C ALA A 83 -14.13 20.94 -3.22
N ARG A 84 -13.84 21.81 -4.21
CA ARG A 84 -14.86 22.59 -4.92
C ARG A 84 -15.74 21.71 -5.81
N ILE A 85 -15.15 20.74 -6.50
CA ILE A 85 -15.89 19.77 -7.33
C ILE A 85 -16.87 19.00 -6.45
N PHE A 86 -16.41 18.43 -5.35
CA PHE A 86 -17.25 17.63 -4.44
C PHE A 86 -18.21 18.45 -3.59
N GLN A 87 -17.99 19.76 -3.43
CA GLN A 87 -18.96 20.61 -2.73
C GLN A 87 -20.31 20.67 -3.47
N GLN A 88 -20.30 20.66 -4.80
CA GLN A 88 -21.51 20.66 -5.61
C GLN A 88 -22.25 19.30 -5.57
N LEU A 89 -21.58 18.24 -5.21
CA LEU A 89 -22.22 16.92 -5.03
C LEU A 89 -23.27 16.93 -3.92
N PHE A 90 -23.12 17.79 -2.91
CA PHE A 90 -24.10 17.89 -1.80
C PHE A 90 -25.51 18.22 -2.27
N ASP A 91 -25.66 18.92 -3.40
CA ASP A 91 -26.96 19.31 -3.93
C ASP A 91 -27.74 18.10 -4.55
N VAL A 92 -27.02 17.06 -4.93
CA VAL A 92 -27.58 15.85 -5.58
C VAL A 92 -27.36 14.58 -4.76
N LEU A 93 -26.72 14.69 -3.58
CA LEU A 93 -26.40 13.55 -2.72
C LEU A 93 -27.68 12.83 -2.27
N GLY A 94 -27.72 11.50 -2.42
CA GLY A 94 -28.89 10.67 -2.09
C GLY A 94 -30.02 10.76 -3.11
N THR A 95 -29.85 11.42 -4.24
CA THR A 95 -30.79 11.46 -5.35
C THR A 95 -30.39 10.54 -6.50
N PRO A 96 -31.30 10.26 -7.47
CA PRO A 96 -30.92 9.49 -8.67
C PRO A 96 -29.84 10.12 -9.54
N GLU A 97 -29.59 11.42 -9.39
CA GLU A 97 -28.58 12.18 -10.14
C GLU A 97 -27.17 12.05 -9.54
N GLU A 98 -27.01 11.51 -8.34
CA GLU A 98 -25.72 11.42 -7.64
C GLU A 98 -24.65 10.70 -8.47
N GLN A 99 -24.98 9.49 -8.96
CA GLN A 99 -23.99 8.71 -9.75
C GLN A 99 -23.62 9.41 -11.05
N LEU A 100 -24.59 10.00 -11.74
CA LEU A 100 -24.36 10.74 -12.98
C LEU A 100 -23.44 11.94 -12.74
N TYR A 101 -23.61 12.63 -11.61
CA TYR A 101 -22.74 13.72 -11.21
C TYR A 101 -21.31 13.24 -10.96
N ILE A 102 -21.15 12.16 -10.19
CA ILE A 102 -19.85 11.55 -9.88
C ILE A 102 -19.14 11.15 -11.18
N ASP A 103 -19.78 10.40 -12.07
CA ASP A 103 -19.20 9.93 -13.32
C ASP A 103 -18.73 11.08 -14.22
N LYS A 104 -19.43 12.21 -14.18
CA LYS A 104 -19.06 13.42 -14.94
C LYS A 104 -17.94 14.20 -14.31
N MET A 105 -17.94 14.36 -12.99
CA MET A 105 -17.06 15.31 -12.31
C MET A 105 -15.79 14.68 -11.73
N TYR A 106 -15.82 13.37 -11.42
CA TYR A 106 -14.63 12.68 -10.89
C TYR A 106 -13.44 12.70 -11.86
N PRO A 107 -13.62 12.55 -13.20
CA PRO A 107 -12.52 12.68 -14.16
C PRO A 107 -11.89 14.07 -14.23
N GLU A 108 -12.58 15.12 -13.78
CA GLU A 108 -12.06 16.49 -13.72
C GLU A 108 -11.17 16.73 -12.49
N CYS A 109 -11.12 15.78 -11.55
CA CYS A 109 -10.26 15.88 -10.40
C CYS A 109 -8.79 15.64 -10.78
N GLU A 110 -7.90 16.35 -10.10
CA GLU A 110 -6.47 16.07 -10.19
C GLU A 110 -6.20 14.61 -9.76
N SER A 111 -5.47 13.87 -10.60
CA SER A 111 -5.04 12.50 -10.27
C SER A 111 -3.86 12.56 -9.30
N ILE A 112 -4.15 12.54 -8.01
CA ILE A 112 -3.17 12.62 -6.93
C ILE A 112 -3.59 11.69 -5.78
N SER A 113 -2.65 10.94 -5.19
CA SER A 113 -2.93 10.13 -4.01
C SER A 113 -3.14 11.02 -2.77
N VAL A 114 -3.86 10.51 -1.78
CA VAL A 114 -4.06 11.19 -0.49
C VAL A 114 -2.73 11.44 0.24
N ASP A 115 -1.74 10.60 -0.01
CA ASP A 115 -0.40 10.72 0.56
C ASP A 115 0.25 12.04 0.14
N TYR A 116 0.33 12.32 -1.17
CA TYR A 116 0.85 13.57 -1.70
C TYR A 116 -0.10 14.75 -1.54
N ALA A 117 -1.41 14.49 -1.62
CA ALA A 117 -2.42 15.52 -1.56
C ALA A 117 -2.53 16.15 -0.18
N ILE A 118 -2.45 15.34 0.87
CA ILE A 118 -2.76 15.71 2.25
C ILE A 118 -1.65 15.30 3.22
N MET A 119 -1.21 14.03 3.21
CA MET A 119 -0.36 13.49 4.28
C MET A 119 1.04 14.13 4.31
N GLU A 120 1.61 14.51 3.18
CA GLU A 120 2.89 15.23 3.14
C GLU A 120 2.77 16.71 3.54
N LYS A 121 1.54 17.27 3.63
CA LYS A 121 1.30 18.71 3.82
C LYS A 121 0.63 19.05 5.16
N ALA A 122 -0.12 18.10 5.72
CA ALA A 122 -0.89 18.35 6.92
C ALA A 122 -0.02 18.36 8.18
N GLU A 123 -0.28 19.31 9.09
CA GLU A 123 0.54 19.52 10.29
C GLU A 123 0.13 18.66 11.50
N GLU A 124 -1.12 18.23 11.56
CA GLU A 124 -1.66 17.46 12.68
C GLU A 124 -1.88 15.99 12.32
N ILE A 125 -0.78 15.32 11.97
CA ILE A 125 -0.77 13.88 11.72
C ILE A 125 -0.09 13.16 12.88
N PHE A 126 -0.66 12.03 13.23
CA PHE A 126 -0.14 11.14 14.26
C PHE A 126 0.02 9.73 13.68
N VAL A 127 1.05 9.01 14.12
CA VAL A 127 1.26 7.62 13.79
C VAL A 127 1.04 6.74 15.02
N CYS A 128 0.32 5.65 14.81
CA CYS A 128 0.19 4.56 15.77
C CYS A 128 1.08 3.41 15.28
N PRO A 129 2.24 3.16 15.90
CA PRO A 129 3.05 1.99 15.59
C PRO A 129 2.25 0.70 15.78
N ALA A 130 2.37 -0.22 14.84
CA ALA A 130 1.68 -1.49 14.87
C ALA A 130 2.58 -2.62 14.35
N ASP A 131 2.33 -3.82 14.84
CA ASP A 131 3.05 -5.04 14.46
C ASP A 131 2.07 -6.20 14.42
N PHE A 132 1.43 -6.42 13.28
CA PHE A 132 0.45 -7.49 13.06
C PHE A 132 0.66 -8.24 11.73
N GLY A 133 1.89 -8.23 11.21
CA GLY A 133 2.24 -8.96 9.98
C GLY A 133 1.65 -8.34 8.71
N TRP A 134 1.61 -7.01 8.62
CA TRP A 134 1.10 -6.31 7.45
C TRP A 134 2.01 -6.44 6.23
N SER A 135 1.40 -6.59 5.06
CA SER A 135 2.01 -6.45 3.74
C SER A 135 0.98 -5.81 2.80
N ASP A 136 1.43 -4.96 1.88
CA ASP A 136 0.55 -4.38 0.85
C ASP A 136 0.19 -5.36 -0.25
N LEU A 137 0.92 -6.50 -0.35
CA LEU A 137 0.80 -7.50 -1.44
C LEU A 137 0.92 -6.89 -2.84
N GLY A 138 1.57 -5.75 -2.96
CA GLY A 138 1.70 -4.98 -4.21
C GLY A 138 2.68 -5.60 -5.21
N THR A 139 3.42 -6.64 -4.80
CA THR A 139 4.40 -7.32 -5.65
C THR A 139 4.31 -8.84 -5.50
N TRP A 140 4.80 -9.58 -6.49
CA TRP A 140 4.88 -11.05 -6.41
C TRP A 140 5.81 -11.50 -5.29
N GLY A 141 6.90 -10.76 -5.04
CA GLY A 141 7.82 -11.01 -3.93
C GLY A 141 7.14 -10.84 -2.58
N ALA A 142 6.29 -9.82 -2.40
CA ALA A 142 5.50 -9.64 -1.19
C ALA A 142 4.48 -10.79 -1.02
N LEU A 143 3.81 -11.19 -2.09
CA LEU A 143 2.87 -12.32 -2.10
C LEU A 143 3.60 -13.65 -1.82
N TYR A 144 4.78 -13.85 -2.41
CA TYR A 144 5.63 -15.01 -2.13
C TYR A 144 5.93 -15.14 -0.63
N LEU A 145 6.35 -14.06 0.02
CA LEU A 145 6.67 -14.06 1.46
C LEU A 145 5.47 -14.34 2.36
N GLN A 146 4.26 -14.02 1.94
CA GLN A 146 3.03 -14.22 2.70
C GLN A 146 2.32 -15.54 2.41
N THR A 147 2.69 -16.21 1.32
CA THR A 147 2.08 -17.48 0.91
C THR A 147 2.79 -18.66 1.60
N GLN A 148 2.04 -19.71 1.93
CA GLN A 148 2.63 -20.94 2.45
C GLN A 148 3.49 -21.61 1.38
N HIS A 149 4.70 -22.05 1.76
CA HIS A 149 5.64 -22.70 0.87
C HIS A 149 5.60 -24.23 1.00
N ASP A 150 5.89 -24.92 -0.10
CA ASP A 150 6.17 -26.34 -0.08
C ASP A 150 7.59 -26.64 0.47
N LEU A 151 7.97 -27.92 0.50
CA LEU A 151 9.29 -28.37 0.99
C LEU A 151 10.48 -27.82 0.19
N TYR A 152 10.24 -27.34 -1.00
CA TYR A 152 11.26 -26.78 -1.92
C TYR A 152 11.22 -25.25 -1.96
N GLY A 153 10.42 -24.63 -1.12
CA GLY A 153 10.27 -23.17 -1.07
C GLY A 153 9.37 -22.60 -2.18
N ASN A 154 8.51 -23.40 -2.81
CA ASN A 154 7.59 -22.86 -3.80
C ASN A 154 6.29 -22.41 -3.15
N ALA A 155 5.81 -21.22 -3.52
CA ALA A 155 4.49 -20.69 -3.21
C ALA A 155 3.53 -21.05 -4.35
N ILE A 156 2.52 -21.87 -4.08
CA ILE A 156 1.61 -22.41 -5.12
C ILE A 156 0.20 -21.91 -4.86
N ILE A 157 -0.34 -21.12 -5.80
CA ILE A 157 -1.68 -20.54 -5.75
C ILE A 157 -2.47 -21.07 -6.95
N GLY A 158 -3.33 -22.05 -6.71
CA GLY A 158 -4.13 -22.75 -7.72
C GLY A 158 -4.26 -24.23 -7.42
N LYS A 159 -5.24 -24.91 -8.04
CA LYS A 159 -5.55 -26.32 -7.72
C LYS A 159 -4.85 -27.33 -8.64
N ASN A 160 -4.55 -26.97 -9.88
CA ASN A 160 -4.09 -27.88 -10.92
C ASN A 160 -2.64 -27.59 -11.32
N ILE A 161 -1.74 -27.43 -10.33
CA ILE A 161 -0.34 -27.08 -10.54
C ILE A 161 0.54 -28.26 -10.10
N GLN A 162 1.49 -28.67 -10.96
CA GLN A 162 2.47 -29.71 -10.66
C GLN A 162 3.87 -29.15 -10.84
N MET A 163 4.72 -29.36 -9.84
CA MET A 163 6.11 -28.88 -9.82
C MET A 163 7.06 -30.06 -9.85
N TYR A 164 8.08 -30.01 -10.72
CA TYR A 164 9.16 -30.98 -10.82
C TYR A 164 10.51 -30.27 -10.82
N ASP A 165 11.44 -30.69 -9.98
CA ASP A 165 12.81 -30.15 -9.93
C ASP A 165 12.86 -28.61 -9.87
N SER A 166 11.86 -27.97 -9.27
CA SER A 166 11.72 -26.52 -9.20
C SER A 166 11.67 -26.05 -7.75
N LYS A 167 12.27 -24.89 -7.46
CA LYS A 167 12.36 -24.33 -6.10
C LYS A 167 12.30 -22.81 -6.09
N ASN A 168 11.93 -22.27 -4.91
CA ASN A 168 11.87 -20.83 -4.65
C ASN A 168 11.02 -20.04 -5.66
N CYS A 169 10.02 -20.69 -6.26
CA CYS A 169 9.14 -20.09 -7.26
C CYS A 169 7.81 -19.67 -6.64
N ILE A 170 7.16 -18.66 -7.24
CA ILE A 170 5.76 -18.38 -7.01
C ILE A 170 4.97 -18.69 -8.26
N ILE A 171 3.92 -19.50 -8.11
CA ILE A 171 3.04 -19.91 -9.20
C ILE A 171 1.61 -19.53 -8.87
N HIS A 172 1.00 -18.74 -9.75
CA HIS A 172 -0.41 -18.43 -9.73
C HIS A 172 -1.07 -18.88 -11.02
N ALA A 173 -2.11 -19.69 -10.92
CA ALA A 173 -2.89 -20.08 -12.08
C ALA A 173 -4.38 -20.19 -11.70
N THR A 174 -5.25 -19.83 -12.65
CA THR A 174 -6.68 -19.97 -12.50
C THR A 174 -7.08 -21.44 -12.35
N GLU A 175 -8.18 -21.74 -11.65
CA GLU A 175 -8.62 -23.11 -11.36
C GLU A 175 -8.92 -23.95 -12.62
N THR A 176 -9.17 -23.31 -13.75
CA THR A 176 -9.49 -23.97 -15.02
C THR A 176 -8.25 -24.43 -15.79
N LYS A 177 -7.07 -23.94 -15.43
CA LYS A 177 -5.80 -24.24 -16.12
C LYS A 177 -5.05 -25.36 -15.43
N LYS A 178 -4.39 -26.19 -16.24
CA LYS A 178 -3.39 -27.16 -15.77
C LYS A 178 -2.02 -26.61 -16.08
N VAL A 179 -1.18 -26.45 -15.06
CA VAL A 179 0.17 -25.94 -15.18
C VAL A 179 1.17 -26.98 -14.69
N VAL A 180 2.19 -27.26 -15.50
CA VAL A 180 3.31 -28.11 -15.12
C VAL A 180 4.57 -27.28 -15.25
N VAL A 181 5.36 -27.23 -14.19
CA VAL A 181 6.61 -26.47 -14.12
C VAL A 181 7.75 -27.44 -13.81
N GLN A 182 8.83 -27.37 -14.56
CA GLN A 182 10.02 -28.18 -14.33
C GLN A 182 11.31 -27.39 -14.48
N GLY A 183 12.24 -27.59 -13.53
CA GLY A 183 13.62 -27.12 -13.61
C GLY A 183 13.82 -25.62 -13.39
N LEU A 184 12.87 -24.93 -12.75
CA LEU A 184 12.96 -23.48 -12.46
C LEU A 184 13.41 -23.21 -11.02
N ASP A 185 14.17 -22.14 -10.81
CA ASP A 185 14.64 -21.66 -9.50
C ASP A 185 14.49 -20.15 -9.42
N GLY A 186 13.63 -19.67 -8.50
CA GLY A 186 13.39 -18.24 -8.26
C GLY A 186 12.61 -17.54 -9.37
N TYR A 187 11.54 -18.17 -9.88
CA TYR A 187 10.69 -17.61 -10.93
C TYR A 187 9.29 -17.29 -10.44
N ILE A 188 8.72 -16.28 -11.08
CA ILE A 188 7.28 -15.97 -11.09
C ILE A 188 6.68 -16.67 -12.31
N ILE A 189 5.63 -17.45 -12.11
CA ILE A 189 4.79 -18.04 -13.16
C ILE A 189 3.36 -17.64 -12.85
N ALA A 190 2.78 -16.75 -13.63
CA ALA A 190 1.44 -16.26 -13.41
C ALA A 190 0.60 -16.34 -14.68
N GLU A 191 -0.57 -16.95 -14.56
CA GLU A 191 -1.53 -17.05 -15.66
C GLU A 191 -2.84 -16.42 -15.25
N GLU A 192 -3.31 -15.45 -16.06
CA GLU A 192 -4.60 -14.81 -15.92
C GLU A 192 -5.10 -14.30 -17.28
N ASP A 193 -6.38 -14.41 -17.54
CA ASP A 193 -7.06 -13.95 -18.77
C ASP A 193 -6.39 -14.40 -20.08
N GLY A 194 -5.79 -15.61 -20.07
CA GLY A 194 -5.11 -16.16 -21.23
C GLY A 194 -3.69 -15.64 -21.46
N MET A 195 -3.19 -14.79 -20.58
CA MET A 195 -1.78 -14.35 -20.58
C MET A 195 -0.97 -15.20 -19.60
N LEU A 196 0.24 -15.56 -19.99
CA LEU A 196 1.20 -16.27 -19.16
C LEU A 196 2.46 -15.42 -18.99
N LEU A 197 2.74 -15.03 -17.75
CA LEU A 197 3.99 -14.39 -17.37
C LEU A 197 4.96 -15.45 -16.81
N ILE A 198 6.18 -15.44 -17.30
CA ILE A 198 7.30 -16.19 -16.71
C ILE A 198 8.50 -15.25 -16.64
N CYS A 199 8.91 -14.86 -15.43
CA CYS A 199 10.08 -14.03 -15.22
C CYS A 199 10.79 -14.42 -13.92
N LYS A 200 12.03 -13.98 -13.75
CA LYS A 200 12.73 -14.19 -12.47
C LYS A 200 12.10 -13.32 -11.38
N LEU A 201 11.98 -13.86 -10.18
CA LEU A 201 11.52 -13.11 -9.02
C LEU A 201 12.43 -11.90 -8.73
N SER A 202 13.73 -12.00 -9.03
CA SER A 202 14.69 -10.90 -8.90
C SER A 202 14.54 -9.78 -9.93
N GLU A 203 13.77 -10.01 -11.00
CA GLU A 203 13.52 -9.04 -12.08
C GLU A 203 12.11 -8.43 -11.98
N GLU A 204 11.45 -8.62 -10.84
CA GLU A 204 10.18 -7.97 -10.54
C GLU A 204 10.36 -6.45 -10.47
N LEU A 205 9.53 -5.71 -11.19
CA LEU A 205 9.54 -4.24 -11.28
C LEU A 205 8.53 -3.62 -10.31
#